data_b93150a2d828b721b4adef74ef50fc58
#
_entry.id   b93150a2d828b721b4adef74ef50fc58
#
_cell.length_a   1.000
_cell.length_b   1.000
_cell.length_c   1.000
_cell.angle_alpha   90.00
_cell.angle_beta   90.00
_cell.angle_gamma   90.00
#
_symmetry.space_group_name_H-M   'P 1'
#
loop_
_entity.id
_entity.type
_entity.pdbx_description
1 polymer ?
#
loop_
_entity_poly.entity_id
_entity_poly.type
_entity_poly.pdbx_seq_one_letter_code
_entity_poly.pdbx_strand_id
1 'polypeptide(L)'
;MPIHLSDHFSYSRLLSFTLPSVVMMLFTSIYVVVDGFFVANFTGKQCFAAITLIFPLLGVLGAAGFMLGAGGAAVVGKMLGEKKDDEAKRTFSFFVAATGSAGILLSLFGQYFLEPIALFLGARGEMLDSSLLYGRICIFSLPAFMLQFFFQPFFVTAERPKLGLAITVAAGVSNMLLDALLVAVLDLGLAGAALATVASECVGGFLPLCYFAMPNKSLLALCRFQINLPQLWAACANGMSEMLINVAYPLLMGIYNAQLLRISNEDGVAAFGVLLYVSFVFTALFLGYALGSAPLVSYNLGAGRPKELRNLFRKSLCINALTGLVLTGLSYCAAEP
;
A
#
# COMPACT_ATOMS: atom_id res chain seq x y z
N MET A 1 4.94 26.02 10.64
CA MET A 1 5.78 26.24 9.45
C MET A 1 5.81 24.96 8.64
N PRO A 2 5.81 24.98 7.32
CA PRO A 2 6.01 23.78 6.52
C PRO A 2 7.37 23.17 6.85
N ILE A 3 7.44 21.86 6.96
CA ILE A 3 8.68 21.13 7.21
C ILE A 3 9.21 20.67 5.86
N HIS A 4 10.47 21.02 5.56
CA HIS A 4 11.14 20.69 4.31
C HIS A 4 12.12 19.54 4.49
N LEU A 5 12.36 18.75 3.41
CA LEU A 5 13.33 17.65 3.41
C LEU A 5 14.75 18.11 3.76
N SER A 6 15.06 19.37 3.49
CA SER A 6 16.36 20.00 3.75
C SER A 6 16.58 20.45 5.20
N ASP A 7 15.52 20.42 6.04
CA ASP A 7 15.60 20.91 7.42
C ASP A 7 16.47 19.97 8.31
N HIS A 8 16.89 20.53 9.46
CA HIS A 8 17.42 19.69 10.54
C HIS A 8 16.28 19.07 11.34
N PHE A 9 16.31 17.76 11.54
CA PHE A 9 15.23 17.03 12.20
C PHE A 9 15.54 16.81 13.70
N SER A 10 14.80 17.52 14.57
CA SER A 10 14.62 17.16 15.98
C SER A 10 13.62 15.98 16.08
N TYR A 11 13.52 15.34 17.26
CA TYR A 11 12.49 14.29 17.48
C TYR A 11 11.07 14.77 17.17
N SER A 12 10.70 15.97 17.64
CA SER A 12 9.37 16.54 17.41
C SER A 12 9.10 16.81 15.93
N ARG A 13 10.07 17.35 15.19
CA ARG A 13 9.94 17.59 13.73
C ARG A 13 9.84 16.30 12.95
N LEU A 14 10.65 15.29 13.32
CA LEU A 14 10.64 13.99 12.68
C LEU A 14 9.29 13.30 12.86
N LEU A 15 8.78 13.24 14.09
CA LEU A 15 7.46 12.69 14.39
C LEU A 15 6.35 13.48 13.68
N SER A 16 6.38 14.81 13.71
CA SER A 16 5.37 15.65 13.04
C SER A 16 5.36 15.47 11.52
N PHE A 17 6.52 15.19 10.90
CA PHE A 17 6.64 14.95 9.47
C PHE A 17 6.15 13.53 9.09
N THR A 18 6.47 12.51 9.90
CA THR A 18 6.12 11.11 9.63
C THR A 18 4.70 10.76 10.08
N LEU A 19 4.12 11.50 11.04
CA LEU A 19 2.79 11.24 11.59
C LEU A 19 1.67 11.10 10.53
N PRO A 20 1.58 11.96 9.50
CA PRO A 20 0.58 11.77 8.45
C PRO A 20 0.70 10.40 7.74
N SER A 21 1.92 9.91 7.52
CA SER A 21 2.15 8.61 6.90
C SER A 21 1.79 7.45 7.83
N VAL A 22 2.05 7.61 9.14
CA VAL A 22 1.63 6.63 10.16
C VAL A 22 0.10 6.55 10.22
N VAL A 23 -0.58 7.71 10.29
CA VAL A 23 -2.05 7.75 10.30
C VAL A 23 -2.63 7.19 9.00
N MET A 24 -1.99 7.45 7.86
CA MET A 24 -2.37 6.89 6.55
C MET A 24 -2.33 5.35 6.57
N MET A 25 -1.27 4.74 7.10
CA MET A 25 -1.15 3.27 7.18
C MET A 25 -2.15 2.67 8.17
N LEU A 26 -2.35 3.31 9.32
CA LEU A 26 -3.38 2.88 10.28
C LEU A 26 -4.78 2.94 9.68
N PHE A 27 -5.11 4.03 8.98
CA PHE A 27 -6.40 4.17 8.33
C PHE A 27 -6.59 3.13 7.22
N THR A 28 -5.55 2.86 6.43
CA THR A 28 -5.55 1.77 5.43
C THR A 28 -5.87 0.42 6.08
N SER A 29 -5.27 0.12 7.24
CA SER A 29 -5.55 -1.11 7.98
C SER A 29 -7.01 -1.18 8.44
N ILE A 30 -7.57 -0.07 8.91
CA ILE A 30 -8.96 0.00 9.39
C ILE A 30 -9.95 -0.24 8.25
N TYR A 31 -9.79 0.45 7.11
CA TYR A 31 -10.76 0.30 6.04
C TYR A 31 -10.74 -1.10 5.41
N VAL A 32 -9.58 -1.76 5.34
CA VAL A 32 -9.49 -3.16 4.88
C VAL A 32 -10.26 -4.11 5.80
N VAL A 33 -10.22 -3.87 7.12
CA VAL A 33 -11.01 -4.66 8.09
C VAL A 33 -12.51 -4.40 7.92
N VAL A 34 -12.91 -3.15 7.68
CA VAL A 34 -14.31 -2.77 7.46
C VAL A 34 -14.86 -3.38 6.16
N ASP A 35 -14.10 -3.33 5.05
CA ASP A 35 -14.43 -3.99 3.80
C ASP A 35 -14.66 -5.50 4.01
N GLY A 36 -13.71 -6.18 4.66
CA GLY A 36 -13.85 -7.58 5.03
C GLY A 36 -15.10 -7.89 5.88
N PHE A 37 -15.48 -6.98 6.79
CA PHE A 37 -16.70 -7.10 7.59
C PHE A 37 -17.96 -7.03 6.72
N PHE A 38 -18.07 -6.09 5.80
CA PHE A 38 -19.22 -6.01 4.88
C PHE A 38 -19.33 -7.26 4.03
N VAL A 39 -18.23 -7.69 3.42
CA VAL A 39 -18.21 -8.91 2.61
C VAL A 39 -18.64 -10.13 3.45
N ALA A 40 -18.05 -10.36 4.60
CA ALA A 40 -18.33 -11.54 5.42
C ALA A 40 -19.79 -11.63 5.88
N ASN A 41 -20.42 -10.47 6.19
CA ASN A 41 -21.77 -10.44 6.76
C ASN A 41 -22.89 -10.36 5.71
N PHE A 42 -22.64 -9.76 4.55
CA PHE A 42 -23.69 -9.47 3.58
C PHE A 42 -23.60 -10.30 2.28
N THR A 43 -22.42 -10.86 1.93
CA THR A 43 -22.29 -11.63 0.67
C THR A 43 -22.32 -13.15 0.87
N GLY A 44 -22.22 -13.60 2.10
CA GLY A 44 -22.24 -15.03 2.46
C GLY A 44 -20.86 -15.69 2.45
N LYS A 45 -20.78 -16.84 3.13
CA LYS A 45 -19.49 -17.56 3.37
C LYS A 45 -18.78 -17.97 2.09
N GLN A 46 -19.51 -18.33 1.05
CA GLN A 46 -18.96 -18.81 -0.21
C GLN A 46 -18.29 -17.70 -1.01
N CYS A 47 -18.93 -16.51 -1.06
CA CYS A 47 -18.36 -15.32 -1.68
C CYS A 47 -17.11 -14.86 -0.94
N PHE A 48 -17.14 -14.86 0.39
CA PHE A 48 -15.96 -14.53 1.20
C PHE A 48 -14.78 -15.48 0.94
N ALA A 49 -15.06 -16.79 0.82
CA ALA A 49 -14.04 -17.78 0.46
C ALA A 49 -13.46 -17.52 -0.94
N ALA A 50 -14.30 -17.16 -1.92
CA ALA A 50 -13.87 -16.82 -3.27
C ALA A 50 -12.95 -15.59 -3.30
N ILE A 51 -13.27 -14.53 -2.55
CA ILE A 51 -12.40 -13.34 -2.40
C ILE A 51 -11.06 -13.74 -1.78
N THR A 52 -11.10 -14.46 -0.67
CA THR A 52 -9.88 -14.88 0.05
C THR A 52 -8.94 -15.70 -0.84
N LEU A 53 -9.50 -16.49 -1.76
CA LEU A 53 -8.72 -17.29 -2.71
C LEU A 53 -8.06 -16.43 -3.79
N ILE A 54 -8.72 -15.37 -4.27
CA ILE A 54 -8.21 -14.49 -5.34
C ILE A 54 -7.33 -13.36 -4.82
N PHE A 55 -7.51 -12.95 -3.56
CA PHE A 55 -6.78 -11.82 -2.96
C PHE A 55 -5.24 -11.92 -3.10
N PRO A 56 -4.59 -13.09 -2.87
CA PRO A 56 -3.15 -13.23 -3.10
C PRO A 56 -2.73 -12.96 -4.55
N LEU A 57 -3.55 -13.36 -5.53
CA LEU A 57 -3.28 -13.09 -6.93
C LEU A 57 -3.29 -11.59 -7.22
N LEU A 58 -4.30 -10.87 -6.73
CA LEU A 58 -4.38 -9.41 -6.86
C LEU A 58 -3.18 -8.72 -6.20
N GLY A 59 -2.77 -9.18 -5.01
CA GLY A 59 -1.59 -8.70 -4.31
C GLY A 59 -0.29 -8.90 -5.10
N VAL A 60 -0.09 -10.08 -5.69
CA VAL A 60 1.09 -10.39 -6.52
C VAL A 60 1.12 -9.52 -7.78
N LEU A 61 -0.02 -9.38 -8.47
CA LEU A 61 -0.10 -8.54 -9.67
C LEU A 61 0.16 -7.07 -9.33
N GLY A 62 -0.37 -6.59 -8.20
CA GLY A 62 -0.19 -5.21 -7.76
C GLY A 62 1.16 -4.89 -7.11
N ALA A 63 1.95 -5.91 -6.75
CA ALA A 63 3.22 -5.74 -6.02
C ALA A 63 4.23 -4.85 -6.75
N ALA A 64 4.16 -4.76 -8.08
CA ALA A 64 4.99 -3.87 -8.88
C ALA A 64 4.71 -2.38 -8.59
N GLY A 65 3.49 -2.03 -8.17
CA GLY A 65 3.14 -0.67 -7.72
C GLY A 65 3.89 -0.28 -6.45
N PHE A 66 3.95 -1.16 -5.47
CA PHE A 66 4.74 -0.97 -4.24
C PHE A 66 6.24 -0.86 -4.55
N MET A 67 6.76 -1.74 -5.40
CA MET A 67 8.15 -1.73 -5.83
C MET A 67 8.55 -0.40 -6.46
N LEU A 68 7.82 0.04 -7.47
CA LEU A 68 8.10 1.29 -8.18
C LEU A 68 7.82 2.53 -7.32
N GLY A 69 6.85 2.44 -6.40
CA GLY A 69 6.54 3.50 -5.45
C GLY A 69 7.70 3.74 -4.48
N ALA A 70 8.07 2.75 -3.71
CA ALA A 70 9.13 2.86 -2.70
C ALA A 70 10.51 3.10 -3.34
N GLY A 71 10.88 2.27 -4.33
CA GLY A 71 12.17 2.38 -4.99
C GLY A 71 12.29 3.64 -5.86
N GLY A 72 11.23 4.04 -6.55
CA GLY A 72 11.18 5.27 -7.33
C GLY A 72 11.29 6.52 -6.45
N ALA A 73 10.59 6.53 -5.30
CA ALA A 73 10.68 7.63 -4.33
C ALA A 73 12.10 7.78 -3.77
N ALA A 74 12.82 6.67 -3.55
CA ALA A 74 14.21 6.71 -3.12
C ALA A 74 15.13 7.32 -4.20
N VAL A 75 14.97 6.94 -5.47
CA VAL A 75 15.76 7.47 -6.58
C VAL A 75 15.48 8.96 -6.78
N VAL A 76 14.20 9.36 -6.85
CA VAL A 76 13.79 10.75 -7.04
C VAL A 76 14.16 11.61 -5.83
N GLY A 77 13.99 11.11 -4.61
CA GLY A 77 14.39 11.80 -3.38
C GLY A 77 15.89 12.10 -3.34
N LYS A 78 16.73 11.16 -3.80
CA LYS A 78 18.18 11.37 -3.95
C LYS A 78 18.49 12.47 -4.98
N MET A 79 17.83 12.48 -6.14
CA MET A 79 18.00 13.53 -7.16
C MET A 79 17.64 14.93 -6.64
N LEU A 80 16.55 15.04 -5.87
CA LEU A 80 16.17 16.29 -5.22
C LEU A 80 17.26 16.75 -4.22
N GLY A 81 17.86 15.81 -3.48
CA GLY A 81 19.00 16.09 -2.61
C GLY A 81 20.24 16.60 -3.36
N GLU A 82 20.49 16.07 -4.55
CA GLU A 82 21.54 16.51 -5.48
C GLU A 82 21.23 17.85 -6.19
N LYS A 83 20.06 18.46 -5.91
CA LYS A 83 19.54 19.68 -6.57
C LYS A 83 19.30 19.52 -8.08
N LYS A 84 18.94 18.31 -8.51
CA LYS A 84 18.60 17.97 -9.91
C LYS A 84 17.08 17.97 -10.11
N ASP A 85 16.43 19.09 -9.79
CA ASP A 85 14.96 19.17 -9.71
C ASP A 85 14.26 18.82 -11.03
N ASP A 86 14.79 19.28 -12.17
CA ASP A 86 14.20 18.99 -13.48
C ASP A 86 14.36 17.51 -13.88
N GLU A 87 15.50 16.91 -13.54
CA GLU A 87 15.75 15.49 -13.77
C GLU A 87 14.84 14.64 -12.85
N ALA A 88 14.66 15.06 -11.59
CA ALA A 88 13.74 14.43 -10.64
C ALA A 88 12.28 14.44 -11.16
N LYS A 89 11.78 15.55 -11.69
CA LYS A 89 10.44 15.65 -12.29
C LYS A 89 10.28 14.75 -13.52
N ARG A 90 11.27 14.74 -14.43
CA ARG A 90 11.25 13.87 -15.62
C ARG A 90 11.26 12.39 -15.22
N THR A 91 12.08 12.01 -14.26
CA THR A 91 12.18 10.63 -13.75
C THR A 91 10.89 10.22 -13.05
N PHE A 92 10.31 11.09 -12.20
CA PHE A 92 9.01 10.87 -11.60
C PHE A 92 7.93 10.63 -12.66
N SER A 93 7.85 11.48 -13.68
CA SER A 93 6.88 11.36 -14.78
C SER A 93 7.05 10.05 -15.55
N PHE A 94 8.30 9.63 -15.78
CA PHE A 94 8.61 8.35 -16.41
C PHE A 94 8.14 7.17 -15.53
N PHE A 95 8.37 7.23 -14.22
CA PHE A 95 7.92 6.17 -13.30
C PHE A 95 6.40 6.09 -13.21
N VAL A 96 5.69 7.22 -13.23
CA VAL A 96 4.21 7.23 -13.32
C VAL A 96 3.75 6.51 -14.60
N ALA A 97 4.33 6.86 -15.75
CA ALA A 97 3.99 6.22 -17.01
C ALA A 97 4.34 4.72 -17.03
N ALA A 98 5.50 4.34 -16.48
CA ALA A 98 5.93 2.95 -16.37
C ALA A 98 4.99 2.15 -15.47
N THR A 99 4.58 2.70 -14.30
CA THR A 99 3.65 2.04 -13.38
C THR A 99 2.28 1.87 -14.01
N GLY A 100 1.74 2.91 -14.66
CA GLY A 100 0.45 2.83 -15.35
C GLY A 100 0.47 1.81 -16.50
N SER A 101 1.53 1.83 -17.33
CA SER A 101 1.70 0.86 -18.42
C SER A 101 1.85 -0.57 -17.91
N ALA A 102 2.64 -0.78 -16.86
CA ALA A 102 2.79 -2.08 -16.22
C ALA A 102 1.44 -2.57 -15.66
N GLY A 103 0.66 -1.67 -15.04
CA GLY A 103 -0.67 -1.98 -14.55
C GLY A 103 -1.62 -2.43 -15.65
N ILE A 104 -1.62 -1.75 -16.80
CA ILE A 104 -2.42 -2.15 -17.96
C ILE A 104 -1.98 -3.53 -18.49
N LEU A 105 -0.69 -3.75 -18.66
CA LEU A 105 -0.17 -5.03 -19.16
C LEU A 105 -0.48 -6.18 -18.21
N LEU A 106 -0.29 -5.97 -16.90
CA LEU A 106 -0.59 -6.96 -15.87
C LEU A 106 -2.10 -7.18 -15.72
N SER A 107 -2.93 -6.16 -15.94
CA SER A 107 -4.38 -6.30 -16.00
C SER A 107 -4.80 -7.20 -17.17
N LEU A 108 -4.29 -6.96 -18.36
CA LEU A 108 -4.57 -7.81 -19.54
C LEU A 108 -4.10 -9.25 -19.32
N PHE A 109 -2.89 -9.43 -18.78
CA PHE A 109 -2.36 -10.73 -18.42
C PHE A 109 -3.25 -11.43 -17.37
N GLY A 110 -3.59 -10.71 -16.30
CA GLY A 110 -4.43 -11.22 -15.23
C GLY A 110 -5.82 -11.62 -15.72
N GLN A 111 -6.46 -10.81 -16.58
CA GLN A 111 -7.75 -11.16 -17.19
C GLN A 111 -7.68 -12.46 -18.01
N TYR A 112 -6.61 -12.65 -18.76
CA TYR A 112 -6.45 -13.84 -19.60
C TYR A 112 -6.18 -15.10 -18.77
N PHE A 113 -5.37 -14.99 -17.70
CA PHE A 113 -4.96 -16.15 -16.89
C PHE A 113 -5.80 -16.33 -15.62
N LEU A 114 -6.81 -15.50 -15.35
CA LEU A 114 -7.60 -15.57 -14.12
C LEU A 114 -8.24 -16.95 -13.92
N GLU A 115 -8.92 -17.47 -14.93
CA GLU A 115 -9.65 -18.74 -14.83
C GLU A 115 -8.69 -19.93 -14.61
N PRO A 116 -7.63 -20.14 -15.40
CA PRO A 116 -6.63 -21.18 -15.12
C PRO A 116 -6.03 -21.09 -13.72
N ILE A 117 -5.74 -19.87 -13.24
CA ILE A 117 -5.17 -19.66 -11.91
C ILE A 117 -6.20 -19.96 -10.82
N ALA A 118 -7.44 -19.53 -10.96
CA ALA A 118 -8.51 -19.83 -10.00
C ALA A 118 -8.74 -21.35 -9.89
N LEU A 119 -8.75 -22.05 -11.03
CA LEU A 119 -8.85 -23.52 -11.07
C LEU A 119 -7.66 -24.20 -10.39
N PHE A 120 -6.43 -23.70 -10.62
CA PHE A 120 -5.21 -24.20 -9.99
C PHE A 120 -5.24 -24.00 -8.47
N LEU A 121 -5.76 -22.85 -8.01
CA LEU A 121 -5.92 -22.55 -6.58
C LEU A 121 -7.04 -23.35 -5.91
N GLY A 122 -7.81 -24.13 -6.69
CA GLY A 122 -8.81 -25.06 -6.18
C GLY A 122 -10.26 -24.58 -6.28
N ALA A 123 -10.53 -23.44 -6.93
CA ALA A 123 -11.91 -22.98 -7.17
C ALA A 123 -12.66 -23.98 -8.05
N ARG A 124 -13.92 -24.30 -7.66
CA ARG A 124 -14.83 -25.18 -8.39
C ARG A 124 -16.27 -24.71 -8.24
N GLY A 125 -17.11 -24.97 -9.25
CA GLY A 125 -18.54 -24.64 -9.22
C GLY A 125 -18.81 -23.18 -8.93
N GLU A 126 -19.78 -22.90 -8.07
CA GLU A 126 -20.16 -21.52 -7.68
C GLU A 126 -19.03 -20.68 -7.08
N MET A 127 -18.05 -21.31 -6.40
CA MET A 127 -16.88 -20.62 -5.90
C MET A 127 -15.98 -20.13 -7.05
N LEU A 128 -15.89 -20.89 -8.16
CA LEU A 128 -15.19 -20.46 -9.36
C LEU A 128 -15.88 -19.25 -9.98
N ASP A 129 -17.20 -19.32 -10.18
CA ASP A 129 -17.97 -18.23 -10.78
C ASP A 129 -17.82 -16.94 -9.94
N SER A 130 -17.92 -17.05 -8.62
CA SER A 130 -17.71 -15.93 -7.69
C SER A 130 -16.28 -15.38 -7.76
N SER A 131 -15.27 -16.25 -7.82
CA SER A 131 -13.86 -15.87 -7.95
C SER A 131 -13.59 -15.15 -9.27
N LEU A 132 -14.18 -15.61 -10.37
CA LEU A 132 -14.05 -14.98 -11.68
C LEU A 132 -14.76 -13.63 -11.73
N LEU A 133 -15.96 -13.53 -11.16
CA LEU A 133 -16.71 -12.27 -11.11
C LEU A 133 -15.91 -11.19 -10.37
N TYR A 134 -15.52 -11.48 -9.12
CA TYR A 134 -14.75 -10.55 -8.29
C TYR A 134 -13.38 -10.23 -8.90
N GLY A 135 -12.65 -11.26 -9.30
CA GLY A 135 -11.31 -11.12 -9.86
C GLY A 135 -11.28 -10.29 -11.15
N ARG A 136 -12.23 -10.50 -12.07
CA ARG A 136 -12.32 -9.71 -13.31
C ARG A 136 -12.53 -8.24 -13.05
N ILE A 137 -13.44 -7.89 -12.13
CA ILE A 137 -13.73 -6.50 -11.77
C ILE A 137 -12.48 -5.85 -11.13
N CYS A 138 -11.84 -6.49 -10.15
CA CYS A 138 -10.67 -5.95 -9.47
C CYS A 138 -9.41 -5.91 -10.37
N ILE A 139 -9.20 -6.90 -11.25
CA ILE A 139 -8.07 -6.87 -12.18
C ILE A 139 -8.21 -5.74 -13.21
N PHE A 140 -9.44 -5.35 -13.56
CA PHE A 140 -9.65 -4.21 -14.45
C PHE A 140 -9.14 -2.91 -13.84
N SER A 141 -9.26 -2.71 -12.53
CA SER A 141 -8.74 -1.53 -11.81
C SER A 141 -7.26 -1.62 -11.42
N LEU A 142 -6.56 -2.69 -11.76
CA LEU A 142 -5.16 -2.89 -11.38
C LEU A 142 -4.23 -1.70 -11.69
N PRO A 143 -4.38 -0.96 -12.81
CA PRO A 143 -3.60 0.26 -13.04
C PRO A 143 -3.84 1.33 -11.96
N ALA A 144 -5.09 1.50 -11.51
CA ALA A 144 -5.44 2.46 -10.47
C ALA A 144 -4.90 2.00 -9.10
N PHE A 145 -5.04 0.70 -8.77
CA PHE A 145 -4.45 0.08 -7.58
C PHE A 145 -2.94 0.31 -7.51
N MET A 146 -2.21 0.00 -8.59
CA MET A 146 -0.76 0.19 -8.64
C MET A 146 -0.36 1.66 -8.49
N LEU A 147 -1.09 2.58 -9.13
CA LEU A 147 -0.85 4.02 -9.00
C LEU A 147 -1.14 4.52 -7.59
N GLN A 148 -2.17 4.01 -6.91
CA GLN A 148 -2.50 4.36 -5.52
C GLN A 148 -1.31 4.10 -4.60
N PHE A 149 -0.74 2.90 -4.64
CA PHE A 149 0.42 2.55 -3.80
C PHE A 149 1.73 3.20 -4.28
N PHE A 150 1.86 3.43 -5.58
CA PHE A 150 2.97 4.20 -6.14
C PHE A 150 3.01 5.62 -5.59
N PHE A 151 1.89 6.34 -5.55
CA PHE A 151 1.87 7.74 -5.14
C PHE A 151 2.06 7.96 -3.64
N GLN A 152 1.77 6.99 -2.77
CA GLN A 152 1.90 7.14 -1.32
C GLN A 152 3.29 7.66 -0.87
N PRO A 153 4.42 7.02 -1.21
CA PRO A 153 5.74 7.53 -0.86
C PRO A 153 6.11 8.81 -1.63
N PHE A 154 5.55 9.02 -2.82
CA PHE A 154 5.81 10.24 -3.59
C PHE A 154 5.16 11.48 -2.99
N PHE A 155 4.03 11.39 -2.29
CA PHE A 155 3.51 12.52 -1.54
C PHE A 155 4.46 12.99 -0.43
N VAL A 156 5.15 12.07 0.21
CA VAL A 156 6.17 12.39 1.22
C VAL A 156 7.39 13.03 0.56
N THR A 157 7.87 12.46 -0.56
CA THR A 157 8.98 12.99 -1.36
C THR A 157 8.67 14.38 -1.92
N ALA A 158 7.41 14.66 -2.25
CA ALA A 158 6.92 15.95 -2.73
C ALA A 158 6.65 16.98 -1.60
N GLU A 159 7.01 16.67 -0.34
CA GLU A 159 6.73 17.48 0.86
C GLU A 159 5.23 17.73 1.09
N ARG A 160 4.38 16.76 0.69
CA ARG A 160 2.91 16.83 0.82
C ARG A 160 2.30 15.62 1.55
N PRO A 161 2.87 15.15 2.68
CA PRO A 161 2.38 13.94 3.35
C PRO A 161 0.93 14.08 3.84
N LYS A 162 0.49 15.28 4.22
CA LYS A 162 -0.91 15.56 4.61
C LYS A 162 -1.88 15.38 3.45
N LEU A 163 -1.48 15.73 2.23
CA LEU A 163 -2.30 15.50 1.04
C LEU A 163 -2.41 14.01 0.73
N GLY A 164 -1.32 13.26 0.85
CA GLY A 164 -1.33 11.80 0.74
C GLY A 164 -2.31 11.17 1.73
N LEU A 165 -2.26 11.59 2.99
CA LEU A 165 -3.23 11.17 4.01
C LEU A 165 -4.68 11.50 3.60
N ALA A 166 -4.94 12.74 3.17
CA ALA A 166 -6.30 13.17 2.79
C ALA A 166 -6.87 12.34 1.63
N ILE A 167 -6.05 12.02 0.62
CA ILE A 167 -6.46 11.19 -0.52
C ILE A 167 -6.68 9.73 -0.08
N THR A 168 -5.83 9.17 0.77
CA THR A 168 -6.01 7.81 1.30
C THR A 168 -7.28 7.72 2.14
N VAL A 169 -7.56 8.74 2.98
CA VAL A 169 -8.81 8.82 3.74
C VAL A 169 -10.02 8.94 2.79
N ALA A 170 -9.94 9.78 1.77
CA ALA A 170 -11.00 9.90 0.78
C ALA A 170 -11.28 8.58 0.05
N ALA A 171 -10.23 7.86 -0.36
CA ALA A 171 -10.35 6.54 -0.98
C ALA A 171 -11.01 5.52 -0.04
N GLY A 172 -10.51 5.40 1.20
CA GLY A 172 -11.07 4.44 2.16
C GLY A 172 -12.50 4.79 2.62
N VAL A 173 -12.82 6.07 2.81
CA VAL A 173 -14.19 6.49 3.11
C VAL A 173 -15.11 6.21 1.92
N SER A 174 -14.65 6.43 0.69
CA SER A 174 -15.42 6.07 -0.51
C SER A 174 -15.70 4.58 -0.58
N ASN A 175 -14.71 3.74 -0.26
CA ASN A 175 -14.90 2.28 -0.19
C ASN A 175 -15.98 1.92 0.85
N MET A 176 -15.82 2.36 2.12
CA MET A 176 -16.77 2.04 3.19
C MET A 176 -18.20 2.51 2.89
N LEU A 177 -18.37 3.71 2.30
CA LEU A 177 -19.67 4.25 1.92
C LEU A 177 -20.29 3.46 0.77
N LEU A 178 -19.48 3.07 -0.21
CA LEU A 178 -19.94 2.28 -1.35
C LEU A 178 -20.23 0.83 -0.96
N ASP A 179 -19.48 0.23 -0.04
CA ASP A 179 -19.81 -1.08 0.52
C ASP A 179 -21.16 -1.03 1.22
N ALA A 180 -21.38 -0.04 2.09
CA ALA A 180 -22.67 0.13 2.74
C ALA A 180 -23.81 0.32 1.73
N LEU A 181 -23.59 1.11 0.68
CA LEU A 181 -24.61 1.38 -0.33
C LEU A 181 -24.82 0.19 -1.28
N LEU A 182 -23.74 -0.33 -1.89
CA LEU A 182 -23.85 -1.33 -2.96
C LEU A 182 -24.09 -2.73 -2.40
N VAL A 183 -23.51 -3.06 -1.24
CA VAL A 183 -23.63 -4.39 -0.65
C VAL A 183 -24.80 -4.46 0.32
N ALA A 184 -24.93 -3.52 1.28
CA ALA A 184 -25.94 -3.62 2.32
C ALA A 184 -27.31 -3.02 1.92
N VAL A 185 -27.37 -1.96 1.10
CA VAL A 185 -28.62 -1.30 0.73
C VAL A 185 -29.15 -1.80 -0.62
N LEU A 186 -28.29 -1.85 -1.65
CA LEU A 186 -28.69 -2.26 -3.01
C LEU A 186 -28.61 -3.77 -3.24
N ASP A 187 -28.08 -4.53 -2.28
CA ASP A 187 -27.96 -6.01 -2.30
C ASP A 187 -27.29 -6.55 -3.59
N LEU A 188 -26.28 -5.80 -4.10
CA LEU A 188 -25.50 -6.24 -5.27
C LEU A 188 -24.50 -7.35 -4.94
N GLY A 189 -24.47 -7.77 -3.68
CA GLY A 189 -23.60 -8.86 -3.21
C GLY A 189 -22.13 -8.66 -3.56
N LEU A 190 -21.50 -9.72 -4.08
CA LEU A 190 -20.08 -9.73 -4.43
C LEU A 190 -19.67 -8.70 -5.48
N ALA A 191 -20.55 -8.45 -6.47
CA ALA A 191 -20.29 -7.41 -7.47
C ALA A 191 -20.26 -6.01 -6.86
N GLY A 192 -21.14 -5.75 -5.87
CA GLY A 192 -21.15 -4.50 -5.11
C GLY A 192 -19.84 -4.25 -4.38
N ALA A 193 -19.32 -5.24 -3.67
CA ALA A 193 -18.03 -5.16 -2.98
C ALA A 193 -16.86 -4.92 -3.96
N ALA A 194 -16.81 -5.65 -5.08
CA ALA A 194 -15.80 -5.42 -6.11
C ALA A 194 -15.84 -4.00 -6.68
N LEU A 195 -17.05 -3.47 -6.97
CA LEU A 195 -17.21 -2.11 -7.49
C LEU A 195 -16.84 -1.04 -6.47
N ALA A 196 -17.12 -1.25 -5.17
CA ALA A 196 -16.70 -0.35 -4.10
C ALA A 196 -15.16 -0.28 -4.00
N THR A 197 -14.49 -1.43 -4.08
CA THR A 197 -13.03 -1.54 -4.11
C THR A 197 -12.45 -0.80 -5.33
N VAL A 198 -12.96 -1.07 -6.53
CA VAL A 198 -12.54 -0.39 -7.78
C VAL A 198 -12.70 1.12 -7.69
N ALA A 199 -13.83 1.59 -7.18
CA ALA A 199 -14.07 3.04 -7.03
C ALA A 199 -13.07 3.68 -6.08
N SER A 200 -12.75 3.03 -4.95
CA SER A 200 -11.76 3.54 -4.00
C SER A 200 -10.35 3.55 -4.58
N GLU A 201 -9.96 2.52 -5.34
CA GLU A 201 -8.69 2.46 -6.05
C GLU A 201 -8.58 3.56 -7.11
N CYS A 202 -9.67 3.84 -7.84
CA CYS A 202 -9.74 4.95 -8.79
C CYS A 202 -9.55 6.31 -8.09
N VAL A 203 -10.17 6.51 -6.93
CA VAL A 203 -9.95 7.71 -6.11
C VAL A 203 -8.47 7.80 -5.68
N GLY A 204 -7.92 6.70 -5.13
CA GLY A 204 -6.54 6.65 -4.63
C GLY A 204 -5.47 6.76 -5.72
N GLY A 205 -5.74 6.31 -6.95
CA GLY A 205 -4.81 6.34 -8.08
C GLY A 205 -4.94 7.57 -8.97
N PHE A 206 -6.16 7.97 -9.34
CA PHE A 206 -6.35 9.05 -10.31
C PHE A 206 -6.37 10.44 -9.69
N LEU A 207 -6.82 10.64 -8.44
CA LEU A 207 -6.71 11.96 -7.80
C LEU A 207 -5.25 12.43 -7.67
N PRO A 208 -4.29 11.59 -7.23
CA PRO A 208 -2.87 11.96 -7.26
C PRO A 208 -2.39 12.29 -8.68
N LEU A 209 -2.78 11.48 -9.67
CA LEU A 209 -2.41 11.71 -11.06
C LEU A 209 -2.87 13.10 -11.54
N CYS A 210 -4.13 13.46 -11.26
CA CYS A 210 -4.67 14.79 -11.56
C CYS A 210 -3.93 15.89 -10.82
N TYR A 211 -3.64 15.70 -9.52
CA TYR A 211 -2.91 16.68 -8.72
C TYR A 211 -1.52 16.99 -9.29
N PHE A 212 -0.75 15.96 -9.64
CA PHE A 212 0.60 16.16 -10.21
C PHE A 212 0.58 16.58 -11.66
N ALA A 213 -0.52 16.37 -12.42
CA ALA A 213 -0.69 16.85 -13.78
C ALA A 213 -1.05 18.34 -13.85
N MET A 214 -1.70 18.87 -12.83
CA MET A 214 -2.06 20.28 -12.73
C MET A 214 -0.89 21.12 -12.17
N PRO A 215 -0.83 22.43 -12.48
CA PRO A 215 0.12 23.33 -11.84
C PRO A 215 -0.04 23.27 -10.32
N ASN A 216 0.99 22.84 -9.62
CA ASN A 216 0.97 22.67 -8.18
C ASN A 216 2.21 23.29 -7.52
N LYS A 217 2.15 23.48 -6.17
CA LYS A 217 3.24 24.09 -5.38
C LYS A 217 4.12 23.02 -4.70
N SER A 218 4.16 21.78 -5.22
CA SER A 218 5.03 20.73 -4.68
C SER A 218 6.36 20.66 -5.43
N LEU A 219 7.31 19.92 -4.88
CA LEU A 219 8.61 19.69 -5.53
C LEU A 219 8.49 18.87 -6.83
N LEU A 220 7.41 18.08 -6.96
CA LEU A 220 7.16 17.21 -8.09
C LEU A 220 5.94 17.66 -8.89
N ALA A 221 6.02 17.53 -10.22
CA ALA A 221 4.94 17.74 -11.16
C ALA A 221 5.15 16.84 -12.37
N LEU A 222 4.08 16.47 -13.06
CA LEU A 222 4.19 15.72 -14.30
C LEU A 222 4.67 16.65 -15.43
N CYS A 223 5.66 16.16 -16.17
CA CYS A 223 6.23 16.86 -17.31
C CYS A 223 6.57 15.86 -18.43
N ARG A 224 7.03 16.37 -19.56
CA ARG A 224 7.54 15.51 -20.63
C ARG A 224 8.75 14.73 -20.11
N PHE A 225 8.70 13.41 -20.23
CA PHE A 225 9.76 12.51 -19.76
C PHE A 225 10.53 11.90 -20.91
N GLN A 226 11.70 11.38 -20.60
CA GLN A 226 12.51 10.56 -21.48
C GLN A 226 12.64 9.17 -20.82
N ILE A 227 12.63 8.13 -21.64
CA ILE A 227 12.81 6.75 -21.15
C ILE A 227 14.25 6.62 -20.64
N ASN A 228 14.37 6.29 -19.35
CA ASN A 228 15.65 6.08 -18.68
C ASN A 228 15.64 4.72 -17.98
N LEU A 229 15.98 3.67 -18.73
CA LEU A 229 15.97 2.30 -18.22
C LEU A 229 16.94 2.05 -17.04
N PRO A 230 18.15 2.63 -17.01
CA PRO A 230 19.03 2.54 -15.83
C PRO A 230 18.38 3.04 -14.55
N GLN A 231 17.63 4.14 -14.59
CA GLN A 231 16.93 4.66 -13.41
C GLN A 231 15.73 3.80 -13.02
N LEU A 232 15.02 3.24 -14.00
CA LEU A 232 13.95 2.29 -13.75
C LEU A 232 14.50 1.02 -13.07
N TRP A 233 15.61 0.50 -13.56
CA TRP A 233 16.29 -0.64 -12.93
C TRP A 233 16.74 -0.34 -11.50
N ALA A 234 17.30 0.84 -11.25
CA ALA A 234 17.66 1.28 -9.92
C ALA A 234 16.43 1.39 -8.99
N ALA A 235 15.30 1.90 -9.50
CA ALA A 235 14.05 1.92 -8.74
C ALA A 235 13.53 0.51 -8.44
N CYS A 236 13.54 -0.39 -9.41
CA CYS A 236 13.16 -1.79 -9.19
C CYS A 236 14.06 -2.46 -8.15
N ALA A 237 15.39 -2.30 -8.25
CA ALA A 237 16.34 -2.88 -7.30
C ALA A 237 16.15 -2.36 -5.87
N ASN A 238 15.94 -1.03 -5.71
CA ASN A 238 15.69 -0.43 -4.41
C ASN A 238 14.32 -0.82 -3.82
N GLY A 239 13.30 -1.01 -4.66
CA GLY A 239 11.95 -1.37 -4.22
C GLY A 239 11.69 -2.87 -4.17
N MET A 240 12.65 -3.72 -4.53
CA MET A 240 12.49 -5.18 -4.56
C MET A 240 12.09 -5.74 -3.19
N SER A 241 12.61 -5.18 -2.10
CA SER A 241 12.24 -5.59 -0.74
C SER A 241 10.75 -5.38 -0.45
N GLU A 242 10.18 -4.25 -0.88
CA GLU A 242 8.74 -3.98 -0.73
C GLU A 242 7.90 -4.96 -1.56
N MET A 243 8.30 -5.22 -2.79
CA MET A 243 7.63 -6.21 -3.62
C MET A 243 7.65 -7.60 -2.97
N LEU A 244 8.82 -8.04 -2.49
CA LEU A 244 8.98 -9.35 -1.87
C LEU A 244 8.14 -9.49 -0.59
N ILE A 245 8.06 -8.46 0.24
CA ILE A 245 7.23 -8.47 1.44
C ILE A 245 5.75 -8.61 1.06
N ASN A 246 5.28 -7.83 0.10
CA ASN A 246 3.88 -7.86 -0.34
C ASN A 246 3.48 -9.16 -1.05
N VAL A 247 4.43 -9.90 -1.62
CA VAL A 247 4.20 -11.24 -2.21
C VAL A 247 4.33 -12.33 -1.14
N ALA A 248 5.35 -12.27 -0.29
CA ALA A 248 5.65 -13.32 0.68
C ALA A 248 4.64 -13.37 1.83
N TYR A 249 4.14 -12.23 2.29
CA TYR A 249 3.26 -12.16 3.44
C TYR A 249 1.95 -12.96 3.24
N PRO A 250 1.16 -12.78 2.17
CA PRO A 250 -0.03 -13.60 1.92
C PRO A 250 0.26 -15.09 1.78
N LEU A 251 1.38 -15.45 1.17
CA LEU A 251 1.80 -16.85 1.01
C LEU A 251 2.13 -17.49 2.36
N LEU A 252 2.87 -16.79 3.21
CA LEU A 252 3.18 -17.23 4.58
C LEU A 252 1.91 -17.44 5.39
N MET A 253 0.95 -16.51 5.32
CA MET A 253 -0.34 -16.63 6.02
C MET A 253 -1.12 -17.86 5.57
N GLY A 254 -1.15 -18.14 4.28
CA GLY A 254 -1.76 -19.36 3.74
C GLY A 254 -1.13 -20.64 4.31
N ILE A 255 0.21 -20.69 4.40
CA ILE A 255 0.94 -21.83 4.97
C ILE A 255 0.64 -21.98 6.47
N TYR A 256 0.65 -20.87 7.24
CA TYR A 256 0.33 -20.90 8.66
C TYR A 256 -1.09 -21.41 8.91
N ASN A 257 -2.09 -20.90 8.19
CA ASN A 257 -3.46 -21.36 8.32
C ASN A 257 -3.61 -22.85 7.99
N ALA A 258 -2.95 -23.33 6.94
CA ALA A 258 -2.96 -24.76 6.58
C ALA A 258 -2.33 -25.65 7.66
N GLN A 259 -1.28 -25.21 8.32
CA GLN A 259 -0.65 -25.95 9.43
C GLN A 259 -1.49 -25.90 10.70
N LEU A 260 -2.07 -24.76 11.04
CA LEU A 260 -2.91 -24.61 12.22
C LEU A 260 -4.18 -25.47 12.14
N LEU A 261 -4.79 -25.56 10.96
CA LEU A 261 -5.91 -26.48 10.72
C LEU A 261 -5.54 -27.94 10.99
N ARG A 262 -4.30 -28.35 10.68
CA ARG A 262 -3.83 -29.74 10.94
C ARG A 262 -3.52 -30.01 12.40
N ILE A 263 -3.06 -29.00 13.18
CA ILE A 263 -2.55 -29.18 14.55
C ILE A 263 -3.65 -28.91 15.58
N SER A 264 -4.43 -27.83 15.40
CA SER A 264 -5.35 -27.30 16.41
C SER A 264 -6.78 -27.09 15.89
N ASN A 265 -7.10 -27.60 14.71
CA ASN A 265 -8.40 -27.45 14.07
C ASN A 265 -8.81 -25.96 13.91
N GLU A 266 -10.11 -25.70 13.91
CA GLU A 266 -10.68 -24.35 13.72
C GLU A 266 -10.33 -23.39 14.85
N ASP A 267 -10.19 -23.86 16.09
CA ASP A 267 -9.86 -23.03 17.27
C ASP A 267 -8.46 -22.40 17.15
N GLY A 268 -7.49 -23.16 16.62
CA GLY A 268 -6.14 -22.64 16.39
C GLY A 268 -6.11 -21.54 15.33
N VAL A 269 -6.90 -21.69 14.26
CA VAL A 269 -7.03 -20.67 13.21
C VAL A 269 -7.72 -19.42 13.74
N ALA A 270 -8.76 -19.58 14.56
CA ALA A 270 -9.47 -18.45 15.16
C ALA A 270 -8.56 -17.64 16.11
N ALA A 271 -7.83 -18.32 17.01
CA ALA A 271 -6.86 -17.67 17.91
C ALA A 271 -5.76 -16.93 17.13
N PHE A 272 -5.22 -17.56 16.08
CA PHE A 272 -4.22 -16.93 15.22
C PHE A 272 -4.79 -15.72 14.46
N GLY A 273 -6.05 -15.77 14.03
CA GLY A 273 -6.74 -14.66 13.42
C GLY A 273 -6.74 -13.40 14.30
N VAL A 274 -7.03 -13.55 15.61
CA VAL A 274 -6.96 -12.42 16.56
C VAL A 274 -5.54 -11.85 16.65
N LEU A 275 -4.52 -12.72 16.76
CA LEU A 275 -3.12 -12.29 16.77
C LEU A 275 -2.71 -11.56 15.48
N LEU A 276 -3.24 -12.00 14.34
CA LEU A 276 -2.98 -11.34 13.05
C LEU A 276 -3.55 -9.93 13.02
N TYR A 277 -4.78 -9.69 13.49
CA TYR A 277 -5.36 -8.34 13.52
C TYR A 277 -4.53 -7.39 14.40
N VAL A 278 -4.10 -7.83 15.57
CA VAL A 278 -3.22 -7.03 16.44
C VAL A 278 -1.88 -6.75 15.77
N SER A 279 -1.27 -7.79 15.17
CA SER A 279 0.00 -7.66 14.46
C SER A 279 -0.11 -6.72 13.25
N PHE A 280 -1.24 -6.71 12.56
CA PHE A 280 -1.48 -5.85 11.40
C PHE A 280 -1.49 -4.37 11.79
N VAL A 281 -2.16 -4.02 12.89
CA VAL A 281 -2.17 -2.65 13.43
C VAL A 281 -0.76 -2.23 13.88
N PHE A 282 -0.02 -3.12 14.55
CA PHE A 282 1.34 -2.82 14.98
C PHE A 282 2.29 -2.63 13.79
N THR A 283 2.19 -3.51 12.80
CA THR A 283 2.98 -3.41 11.57
C THR A 283 2.68 -2.13 10.82
N ALA A 284 1.42 -1.68 10.78
CA ALA A 284 1.04 -0.43 10.13
C ALA A 284 1.72 0.81 10.73
N LEU A 285 1.96 0.82 12.06
CA LEU A 285 2.71 1.91 12.72
C LEU A 285 4.16 1.97 12.22
N PHE A 286 4.84 0.84 12.16
CA PHE A 286 6.24 0.78 11.70
C PHE A 286 6.37 1.06 10.20
N LEU A 287 5.48 0.49 9.39
CA LEU A 287 5.45 0.76 7.95
C LEU A 287 5.15 2.23 7.64
N GLY A 288 4.18 2.82 8.36
CA GLY A 288 3.85 4.24 8.22
C GLY A 288 5.03 5.15 8.58
N TYR A 289 5.75 4.81 9.65
CA TYR A 289 6.97 5.53 10.01
C TYR A 289 8.08 5.35 8.96
N ALA A 290 8.29 4.13 8.45
CA ALA A 290 9.27 3.85 7.41
C ALA A 290 8.95 4.62 6.13
N LEU A 291 7.69 4.57 5.67
CA LEU A 291 7.21 5.32 4.50
C LEU A 291 7.44 6.83 4.65
N GLY A 292 7.16 7.38 5.85
CA GLY A 292 7.36 8.80 6.14
C GLY A 292 8.82 9.23 6.26
N SER A 293 9.71 8.34 6.71
CA SER A 293 11.12 8.66 6.93
C SER A 293 12.05 8.33 5.74
N ALA A 294 11.69 7.40 4.87
CA ALA A 294 12.52 6.99 3.73
C ALA A 294 12.89 8.13 2.78
N PRO A 295 12.01 9.06 2.39
CA PRO A 295 12.37 10.20 1.55
C PRO A 295 13.36 11.17 2.23
N LEU A 296 13.31 11.31 3.57
CA LEU A 296 14.28 12.12 4.31
C LEU A 296 15.69 11.52 4.21
N VAL A 297 15.78 10.21 4.31
CA VAL A 297 17.08 9.50 4.18
C VAL A 297 17.59 9.65 2.75
N SER A 298 16.75 9.41 1.74
CA SER A 298 17.14 9.48 0.33
C SER A 298 17.59 10.88 -0.08
N TYR A 299 16.86 11.91 0.36
CA TYR A 299 17.21 13.32 0.13
C TYR A 299 18.57 13.67 0.75
N ASN A 300 18.78 13.36 2.05
CA ASN A 300 20.02 13.69 2.74
C ASN A 300 21.22 12.88 2.24
N LEU A 301 20.99 11.68 1.71
CA LEU A 301 21.99 10.90 1.00
C LEU A 301 22.43 11.63 -0.28
N GLY A 302 21.49 12.09 -1.10
CA GLY A 302 21.76 12.87 -2.31
C GLY A 302 22.44 14.20 -2.01
N ALA A 303 22.04 14.87 -0.94
CA ALA A 303 22.63 16.13 -0.48
C ALA A 303 24.04 16.00 0.14
N GLY A 304 24.57 14.79 0.28
CA GLY A 304 25.88 14.53 0.86
C GLY A 304 25.98 14.95 2.35
N ARG A 305 24.91 14.77 3.15
CA ARG A 305 24.83 15.18 4.56
C ARG A 305 24.97 14.00 5.55
N PRO A 306 26.15 13.43 5.74
CA PRO A 306 26.32 12.22 6.57
C PRO A 306 26.01 12.45 8.05
N LYS A 307 26.18 13.68 8.54
CA LYS A 307 25.82 14.04 9.93
C LYS A 307 24.30 13.94 10.14
N GLU A 308 23.50 14.43 9.20
CA GLU A 308 22.04 14.37 9.30
C GLU A 308 21.53 12.93 9.08
N LEU A 309 22.13 12.15 8.19
CA LEU A 309 21.82 10.73 8.04
C LEU A 309 22.03 9.96 9.35
N ARG A 310 23.16 10.18 10.04
CA ARG A 310 23.40 9.56 11.34
C ARG A 310 22.40 10.03 12.41
N ASN A 311 22.04 11.31 12.39
CA ASN A 311 21.04 11.88 13.27
C ASN A 311 19.67 11.22 13.06
N LEU A 312 19.19 11.13 11.79
CA LEU A 312 17.95 10.46 11.41
C LEU A 312 17.95 8.99 11.83
N PHE A 313 19.04 8.26 11.52
CA PHE A 313 19.15 6.84 11.86
C PHE A 313 19.06 6.59 13.37
N ARG A 314 19.82 7.34 14.20
CA ARG A 314 19.76 7.19 15.66
C ARG A 314 18.37 7.50 16.22
N LYS A 315 17.74 8.57 15.74
CA LYS A 315 16.40 8.96 16.18
C LYS A 315 15.35 7.96 15.74
N SER A 316 15.44 7.43 14.52
CA SER A 316 14.55 6.39 14.02
C SER A 316 14.65 5.11 14.84
N LEU A 317 15.88 4.68 15.18
CA LEU A 317 16.07 3.53 16.08
C LEU A 317 15.44 3.75 17.45
N CYS A 318 15.65 4.93 18.07
CA CYS A 318 15.03 5.24 19.37
C CYS A 318 13.50 5.26 19.29
N ILE A 319 12.92 5.89 18.25
CA ILE A 319 11.46 5.97 18.06
C ILE A 319 10.90 4.57 17.88
N ASN A 320 11.46 3.75 16.97
CA ASN A 320 10.96 2.40 16.71
C ASN A 320 11.12 1.48 17.93
N ALA A 321 12.25 1.57 18.66
CA ALA A 321 12.47 0.79 19.87
C ALA A 321 11.46 1.17 20.97
N LEU A 322 11.23 2.48 21.19
CA LEU A 322 10.25 2.96 22.16
C LEU A 322 8.82 2.54 21.77
N THR A 323 8.46 2.71 20.49
CA THR A 323 7.16 2.27 19.98
C THR A 323 6.98 0.77 20.19
N GLY A 324 7.98 -0.06 19.88
CA GLY A 324 7.94 -1.50 20.11
C GLY A 324 7.76 -1.87 21.58
N LEU A 325 8.50 -1.22 22.49
CA LEU A 325 8.36 -1.43 23.94
C LEU A 325 6.96 -1.05 24.45
N VAL A 326 6.41 0.09 24.00
CA VAL A 326 5.06 0.51 24.37
C VAL A 326 4.01 -0.48 23.86
N LEU A 327 4.11 -0.92 22.61
CA LEU A 327 3.17 -1.88 22.03
C LEU A 327 3.24 -3.23 22.73
N THR A 328 4.45 -3.71 23.06
CA THR A 328 4.63 -4.96 23.84
C THR A 328 4.01 -4.84 25.23
N GLY A 329 4.23 -3.72 25.91
CA GLY A 329 3.62 -3.45 27.22
C GLY A 329 2.09 -3.42 27.16
N LEU A 330 1.52 -2.73 26.15
CA LEU A 330 0.07 -2.69 25.93
C LEU A 330 -0.50 -4.10 25.66
N SER A 331 0.19 -4.90 24.82
CA SER A 331 -0.23 -6.28 24.54
C SER A 331 -0.20 -7.15 25.79
N TYR A 332 0.82 -6.99 26.63
CA TYR A 332 0.92 -7.73 27.89
C TYR A 332 -0.22 -7.37 28.86
N CYS A 333 -0.50 -6.06 29.02
CA CYS A 333 -1.61 -5.62 29.86
C CYS A 333 -3.00 -6.02 29.32
N ALA A 334 -3.14 -6.11 27.99
CA ALA A 334 -4.40 -6.53 27.36
C ALA A 334 -4.59 -8.05 27.32
N ALA A 335 -3.53 -8.84 27.51
CA ALA A 335 -3.59 -10.30 27.51
C ALA A 335 -3.92 -10.89 28.87
N GLU A 336 -3.84 -10.11 29.95
CA GLU A 336 -4.31 -10.55 31.26
C GLU A 336 -5.84 -10.44 31.33
N PRO A 337 -6.57 -11.53 31.74
CA PRO A 337 -8.02 -11.55 31.82
C PRO A 337 -8.58 -10.67 32.93
#